data_b844780daf4f4eb09a693dc8e99a0975
#
_entry.id   b844780daf4f4eb09a693dc8e99a0975
#
_cell.length_a   1.000
_cell.length_b   1.000
_cell.length_c   1.000
_cell.angle_alpha   90.00
_cell.angle_beta   90.00
_cell.angle_gamma   90.00
#
_symmetry.space_group_name_H-M   'P 1'
#
loop_
_entity.id
_entity.type
_entity.pdbx_description
1 polymer ?
#
loop_
_entity_poly.entity_id
_entity_poly.type
_entity_poly.pdbx_seq_one_letter_code
_entity_poly.pdbx_strand_id
1 'polypeptide(L)'
;MEVNLRNIEDIMVFDFNWELDETNADKTFTKVYEQIWDFTWKKILFNMESLKYLNSKSIWYIADVFSNLEESDGKMHISNCDEGVKDVLELVGITTIIPTVDTEDEAIEAMK
;
A
#
# COMPACT_ATOMS: atom_id res chain seq x y z
N MET A 1 -4.96 1.36 -15.85
CA MET A 1 -4.22 2.03 -14.77
C MET A 1 -3.75 1.01 -13.75
N GLU A 2 -2.56 1.19 -13.28
CA GLU A 2 -1.96 0.25 -12.33
C GLU A 2 -2.45 0.47 -10.91
N VAL A 3 -3.09 1.60 -10.63
CA VAL A 3 -3.62 1.90 -9.30
C VAL A 3 -4.93 2.65 -9.39
N ASN A 4 -5.89 2.27 -8.54
CA ASN A 4 -7.18 2.94 -8.41
C ASN A 4 -7.40 3.35 -6.96
N LEU A 5 -7.97 4.52 -6.75
CA LEU A 5 -8.31 5.00 -5.41
C LEU A 5 -9.78 4.82 -5.13
N ARG A 6 -10.09 4.22 -3.98
CA ARG A 6 -11.46 4.15 -3.44
C ARG A 6 -11.44 4.77 -2.05
N ASN A 7 -12.52 5.35 -1.64
CA ASN A 7 -12.65 5.88 -0.28
C ASN A 7 -13.70 5.09 0.47
N ILE A 8 -13.32 4.54 1.62
CA ILE A 8 -14.24 3.82 2.51
C ILE A 8 -14.18 4.53 3.85
N GLU A 9 -15.24 5.27 4.17
CA GLU A 9 -15.28 6.15 5.34
C GLU A 9 -14.10 7.15 5.25
N ASP A 10 -13.23 7.21 6.24
CA ASP A 10 -12.07 8.09 6.22
C ASP A 10 -10.79 7.39 5.76
N ILE A 11 -10.93 6.19 5.17
CA ILE A 11 -9.79 5.39 4.72
C ILE A 11 -9.65 5.51 3.20
N MET A 12 -8.46 5.85 2.74
CA MET A 12 -8.12 5.85 1.31
C MET A 12 -7.60 4.47 0.94
N VAL A 13 -8.30 3.78 0.04
CA VAL A 13 -7.91 2.44 -0.38
C VAL A 13 -7.31 2.51 -1.78
N PHE A 14 -6.06 2.10 -1.91
CA PHE A 14 -5.39 2.01 -3.20
C PHE A 14 -5.37 0.56 -3.65
N ASP A 15 -6.01 0.30 -4.78
CA ASP A 15 -6.01 -1.04 -5.40
C ASP A 15 -4.92 -1.06 -6.46
N PHE A 16 -3.92 -1.91 -6.27
CA PHE A 16 -2.84 -2.06 -7.25
C PHE A 16 -3.17 -3.24 -8.17
N ASN A 17 -2.95 -3.05 -9.47
CA ASN A 17 -3.29 -4.05 -10.48
C ASN A 17 -2.07 -4.63 -11.17
N TRP A 18 -2.08 -5.93 -11.41
CA TRP A 18 -1.11 -6.69 -12.20
C TRP A 18 0.31 -6.62 -11.66
N GLU A 19 1.12 -5.72 -12.18
CA GLU A 19 2.55 -5.69 -11.90
C GLU A 19 3.03 -4.28 -11.61
N LEU A 20 3.94 -4.17 -10.65
CA LEU A 20 4.70 -2.94 -10.41
C LEU A 20 6.14 -3.26 -10.81
N ASP A 21 6.54 -2.76 -11.96
CA ASP A 21 7.86 -3.03 -12.55
C ASP A 21 8.59 -1.73 -12.88
N GLU A 22 9.76 -1.85 -13.50
CA GLU A 22 10.60 -0.69 -13.81
C GLU A 22 9.97 0.26 -14.83
N THR A 23 8.96 -0.17 -15.58
CA THR A 23 8.31 0.70 -16.56
C THR A 23 7.19 1.55 -15.96
N ASN A 24 6.58 1.11 -14.87
CA ASN A 24 5.40 1.80 -14.33
C ASN A 24 5.48 2.20 -12.85
N ALA A 25 6.47 1.70 -12.11
CA ALA A 25 6.55 1.96 -10.67
C ALA A 25 6.56 3.46 -10.34
N ASP A 26 7.38 4.24 -11.02
CA ASP A 26 7.48 5.67 -10.77
C ASP A 26 6.17 6.39 -11.05
N LYS A 27 5.53 6.08 -12.17
CA LYS A 27 4.25 6.69 -12.55
C LYS A 27 3.15 6.35 -11.55
N THR A 28 3.10 5.08 -11.16
CA THR A 28 2.09 4.59 -10.22
C THR A 28 2.21 5.29 -8.87
N PHE A 29 3.42 5.35 -8.32
CA PHE A 29 3.60 5.98 -7.02
C PHE A 29 3.53 7.50 -7.08
N THR A 30 3.86 8.12 -8.22
CA THR A 30 3.58 9.54 -8.39
C THR A 30 2.10 9.82 -8.18
N LYS A 31 1.23 8.98 -8.76
CA LYS A 31 -0.22 9.12 -8.57
C LYS A 31 -0.62 8.91 -7.12
N VAL A 32 -0.03 7.92 -6.46
CA VAL A 32 -0.32 7.66 -5.03
C VAL A 32 0.02 8.90 -4.20
N TYR A 33 1.21 9.47 -4.38
CA TYR A 33 1.61 10.67 -3.65
C TYR A 33 0.71 11.87 -3.95
N GLU A 34 0.34 12.05 -5.21
CA GLU A 34 -0.57 13.13 -5.61
C GLU A 34 -1.93 12.99 -4.94
N GLN A 35 -2.46 11.78 -4.89
CA GLN A 35 -3.78 11.52 -4.29
C GLN A 35 -3.76 11.67 -2.78
N ILE A 36 -2.69 11.27 -2.13
CA ILE A 36 -2.58 11.43 -0.68
C ILE A 36 -2.39 12.89 -0.35
N TRP A 37 -1.51 13.59 -1.11
CA TRP A 37 -1.23 15.02 -0.99
C TRP A 37 -0.63 15.40 0.37
N ASP A 38 -1.39 15.28 1.45
CA ASP A 38 -0.96 15.59 2.81
C ASP A 38 -1.14 14.32 3.66
N PHE A 39 -0.05 13.82 4.20
CA PHE A 39 -0.04 12.57 4.97
C PHE A 39 -0.60 12.72 6.38
N THR A 40 -0.78 13.96 6.85
CA THR A 40 -1.20 14.21 8.24
C THR A 40 -2.53 13.53 8.56
N TRP A 41 -2.49 12.59 9.51
CA TRP A 41 -3.65 11.85 10.04
C TRP A 41 -4.40 11.03 9.00
N LYS A 42 -3.82 10.79 7.82
CA LYS A 42 -4.45 9.96 6.80
C LYS A 42 -4.43 8.49 7.20
N LYS A 43 -5.47 7.79 6.78
CA LYS A 43 -5.55 6.33 6.93
C LYS A 43 -5.50 5.75 5.53
N ILE A 44 -4.47 4.97 5.27
CA ILE A 44 -4.18 4.45 3.94
C ILE A 44 -4.19 2.92 3.97
N LEU A 45 -4.89 2.33 3.02
CA LEU A 45 -4.89 0.88 2.84
C LEU A 45 -4.40 0.57 1.44
N PHE A 46 -3.36 -0.26 1.34
CA PHE A 46 -2.90 -0.80 0.06
C PHE A 46 -3.50 -2.19 -0.10
N ASN A 47 -4.50 -2.30 -0.96
CA ASN A 47 -5.11 -3.59 -1.29
C ASN A 47 -4.34 -4.21 -2.45
N MET A 48 -3.74 -5.37 -2.21
CA MET A 48 -2.85 -6.03 -3.15
C MET A 48 -3.49 -7.23 -3.87
N GLU A 49 -4.81 -7.36 -3.77
CA GLU A 49 -5.50 -8.53 -4.32
C GLU A 49 -5.20 -8.80 -5.80
N SER A 50 -5.14 -7.75 -6.59
CA SER A 50 -4.91 -7.87 -8.03
C SER A 50 -3.44 -7.71 -8.43
N LEU A 51 -2.55 -7.50 -7.46
CA LEU A 51 -1.13 -7.33 -7.73
C LEU A 51 -0.44 -8.69 -7.73
N LYS A 52 0.28 -9.00 -8.82
CA LYS A 52 0.95 -10.29 -8.98
C LYS A 52 2.47 -10.21 -8.92
N TYR A 53 3.03 -9.02 -9.08
CA TYR A 53 4.47 -8.83 -9.06
C TYR A 53 4.80 -7.41 -8.64
N LEU A 54 5.89 -7.24 -7.90
CA LEU A 54 6.43 -5.91 -7.61
C LEU A 54 7.95 -6.00 -7.55
N ASN A 55 8.61 -4.94 -8.02
CA ASN A 55 10.05 -4.86 -8.03
C ASN A 55 10.57 -4.18 -6.75
N SER A 56 11.90 -4.15 -6.61
CA SER A 56 12.54 -3.57 -5.43
C SER A 56 12.20 -2.09 -5.23
N LYS A 57 12.10 -1.35 -6.32
CA LYS A 57 11.78 0.08 -6.26
C LYS A 57 10.38 0.30 -5.71
N SER A 58 9.42 -0.53 -6.09
CA SER A 58 8.06 -0.45 -5.59
C SER A 58 8.01 -0.75 -4.09
N ILE A 59 8.81 -1.69 -3.64
CA ILE A 59 8.92 -2.00 -2.21
C ILE A 59 9.45 -0.79 -1.45
N TRP A 60 10.45 -0.11 -2.01
CA TRP A 60 10.99 1.11 -1.43
C TRP A 60 9.91 2.20 -1.32
N TYR A 61 9.10 2.37 -2.37
CA TYR A 61 8.00 3.33 -2.35
C TYR A 61 6.98 2.99 -1.26
N ILE A 62 6.64 1.72 -1.11
CA ILE A 62 5.70 1.28 -0.07
C ILE A 62 6.25 1.67 1.30
N ALA A 63 7.52 1.40 1.54
CA ALA A 63 8.16 1.77 2.81
C ALA A 63 8.20 3.28 3.01
N ASP A 64 8.41 4.05 1.94
CA ASP A 64 8.45 5.50 2.01
C ASP A 64 7.08 6.09 2.36
N VAL A 65 6.01 5.58 1.76
CA VAL A 65 4.65 6.01 2.10
C VAL A 65 4.38 5.75 3.58
N PHE A 66 4.74 4.57 4.06
CA PHE A 66 4.57 4.23 5.48
C PHE A 66 5.34 5.17 6.39
N SER A 67 6.59 5.46 6.05
CA SER A 67 7.45 6.34 6.82
C SER A 67 6.86 7.75 6.93
N ASN A 68 6.36 8.28 5.81
CA ASN A 68 5.71 9.60 5.81
C ASN A 68 4.45 9.61 6.66
N LEU A 69 3.68 8.54 6.64
CA LEU A 69 2.49 8.43 7.47
C LEU A 69 2.84 8.38 8.95
N GLU A 70 3.86 7.60 9.31
CA GLU A 70 4.28 7.51 10.71
C GLU A 70 4.70 8.87 11.25
N GLU A 71 5.46 9.62 10.47
CA GLU A 71 5.93 10.95 10.86
C GLU A 71 4.79 11.95 10.99
N SER A 72 3.67 11.69 10.34
CA SER A 72 2.53 12.62 10.28
C SER A 72 1.31 12.12 11.03
N ASP A 73 1.49 11.17 11.94
CA ASP A 73 0.41 10.59 12.76
C ASP A 73 -0.68 9.90 11.93
N GLY A 74 -0.32 9.44 10.74
CA GLY A 74 -1.21 8.65 9.89
C GLY A 74 -1.08 7.16 10.19
N LYS A 75 -1.86 6.36 9.47
CA LYS A 75 -1.86 4.91 9.62
C LYS A 75 -1.84 4.24 8.27
N MET A 76 -1.23 3.06 8.19
CA MET A 76 -1.20 2.29 6.95
C MET A 76 -1.33 0.81 7.25
N HIS A 77 -2.12 0.13 6.42
CA HIS A 77 -2.21 -1.32 6.42
C HIS A 77 -2.05 -1.83 4.99
N ILE A 78 -1.70 -3.09 4.86
CA ILE A 78 -1.65 -3.81 3.58
C ILE A 78 -2.62 -4.98 3.72
N SER A 79 -3.41 -5.26 2.68
CA SER A 79 -4.34 -6.39 2.71
C SER A 79 -4.33 -7.16 1.40
N ASN A 80 -4.86 -8.38 1.46
CA ASN A 80 -5.16 -9.21 0.30
C ASN A 80 -3.94 -9.55 -0.56
N CYS A 81 -2.77 -9.70 0.05
CA CYS A 81 -1.57 -10.06 -0.71
C CYS A 81 -1.72 -11.45 -1.32
N ASP A 82 -1.40 -11.55 -2.61
CA ASP A 82 -1.15 -12.82 -3.26
C ASP A 82 0.05 -13.46 -2.56
N GLU A 83 0.11 -14.79 -2.53
CA GLU A 83 1.16 -15.51 -1.79
C GLU A 83 2.57 -15.10 -2.23
N GLY A 84 2.78 -14.96 -3.55
CA GLY A 84 4.08 -14.54 -4.06
C GLY A 84 4.49 -13.14 -3.64
N VAL A 85 3.53 -12.21 -3.66
CA VAL A 85 3.77 -10.84 -3.22
C VAL A 85 4.04 -10.81 -1.71
N LYS A 86 3.27 -11.57 -0.94
CA LYS A 86 3.46 -11.65 0.50
C LYS A 86 4.84 -12.19 0.86
N ASP A 87 5.27 -13.25 0.16
CA ASP A 87 6.59 -13.85 0.40
C ASP A 87 7.70 -12.82 0.20
N VAL A 88 7.62 -12.01 -0.85
CA VAL A 88 8.61 -10.98 -1.12
C VAL A 88 8.61 -9.92 -0.01
N LEU A 89 7.42 -9.46 0.39
CA LEU A 89 7.30 -8.45 1.45
C LEU A 89 7.82 -8.97 2.79
N GLU A 90 7.57 -10.24 3.09
CA GLU A 90 8.10 -10.87 4.29
C GLU A 90 9.63 -10.99 4.25
N LEU A 91 10.15 -11.38 3.11
CA LEU A 91 11.59 -11.56 2.93
C LEU A 91 12.37 -10.26 3.18
N VAL A 92 11.83 -9.14 2.75
CA VAL A 92 12.49 -7.83 2.94
C VAL A 92 12.07 -7.14 4.24
N GLY A 93 11.23 -7.78 5.04
CA GLY A 93 10.87 -7.26 6.36
C GLY A 93 9.73 -6.26 6.41
N ILE A 94 9.04 -6.02 5.29
CA ILE A 94 7.92 -5.07 5.26
C ILE A 94 6.80 -5.47 6.22
N THR A 95 6.50 -6.77 6.28
CA THR A 95 5.39 -7.26 7.11
C THR A 95 5.66 -7.12 8.61
N THR A 96 6.89 -6.87 9.01
CA THR A 96 7.22 -6.63 10.42
C THR A 96 7.00 -5.18 10.83
N ILE A 97 6.95 -4.25 9.88
CA ILE A 97 6.78 -2.83 10.16
C ILE A 97 5.42 -2.29 9.74
N ILE A 98 4.83 -2.83 8.66
CA ILE A 98 3.51 -2.42 8.19
C ILE A 98 2.51 -3.54 8.47
N PRO A 99 1.45 -3.28 9.25
CA PRO A 99 0.45 -4.32 9.52
C PRO A 99 -0.12 -4.87 8.21
N THR A 100 -0.04 -6.17 8.06
CA THR A 100 -0.47 -6.87 6.84
C THR A 100 -1.50 -7.91 7.25
N VAL A 101 -2.70 -7.80 6.70
CA VAL A 101 -3.83 -8.68 7.06
C VAL A 101 -4.38 -9.37 5.83
N ASP A 102 -5.19 -10.40 6.03
CA ASP A 102 -5.68 -11.23 4.93
C ASP A 102 -6.76 -10.58 4.09
N THR A 103 -7.62 -9.77 4.69
CA THR A 103 -8.76 -9.18 3.97
C THR A 103 -8.87 -7.69 4.20
N GLU A 104 -9.53 -7.03 3.24
CA GLU A 104 -9.80 -5.60 3.32
C GLU A 104 -10.65 -5.27 4.54
N ASP A 105 -11.65 -6.11 4.84
CA ASP A 105 -12.52 -5.89 6.00
C ASP A 105 -11.74 -5.88 7.30
N GLU A 106 -10.80 -6.81 7.45
CA GLU A 106 -9.93 -6.84 8.63
C GLU A 106 -9.11 -5.56 8.77
N ALA A 107 -8.57 -5.07 7.64
CA ALA A 107 -7.77 -3.85 7.63
C ALA A 107 -8.61 -2.63 8.02
N ILE A 108 -9.80 -2.52 7.47
CA ILE A 108 -10.70 -1.41 7.75
C ILE A 108 -11.09 -1.39 9.23
N GLU A 109 -11.44 -2.55 9.77
CA GLU A 109 -11.77 -2.65 11.20
C GLU A 109 -10.60 -2.24 12.09
N ALA A 110 -9.40 -2.64 11.72
CA ALA A 110 -8.19 -2.32 12.50
C ALA A 110 -7.84 -0.83 12.48
N MET A 111 -8.24 -0.12 11.42
CA MET A 111 -7.92 1.29 11.26
C MET A 111 -9.03 2.25 11.71
N LYS A 112 -10.17 1.71 12.14
CA LYS A 112 -11.25 2.54 12.63
C LYS A 112 -10.92 3.27 13.93
#